data_5ba4294e6cd07ac4fccf749f5296eb91
#
_entry.id   5ba4294e6cd07ac4fccf749f5296eb91
#
_cell.length_a   1.000
_cell.length_b   1.000
_cell.length_c   1.000
_cell.angle_alpha   90.00
_cell.angle_beta   90.00
_cell.angle_gamma   90.00
#
_symmetry.space_group_name_H-M   'P 1'
#
loop_
_entity.id
_entity.type
_entity.pdbx_description
1 polymer ?
#
loop_
_entity_poly.entity_id
_entity_poly.type
_entity_poly.pdbx_seq_one_letter_code
_entity_poly.pdbx_strand_id
1 'polypeptide(L)'
;MSQILDTILLFSLPASGKSEVRRYLASLTPEQCRNDFHLGPTLQLDDYPYVHLMHRLDDELKAHGLGYAYYHGPNRPFRDNWTWAVLIELLNEDHANLMASRQVEVASAAQHLMDRLDAAHAKVGLAQPMGDLPHRLRLKVAQALEAECRRELDALNRQNAQDKTGRTLVIEAARGGAHGSAFPLCPPHGYETAFQTLSPVILERAAVLYVWVDPAESRRKNLERGRPDGQGSILHHSVPMEVMLGQYGCDDMGWLMEQSDRPGTVRIERITSQNNAYSTKVYHLPVARFDNRGDLTTFVRTDEALWQPAAVEALHAGLKAAFDSLAG
;
A
#
# COMPACT_ATOMS: atom_id res chain seq x y z
N MET A 1 -3.96 -19.30 24.06
CA MET A 1 -4.40 -18.08 23.36
C MET A 1 -3.83 -18.15 21.96
N SER A 2 -4.65 -18.05 20.91
CA SER A 2 -4.13 -18.01 19.54
C SER A 2 -3.17 -16.82 19.41
N GLN A 3 -2.01 -17.07 18.81
CA GLN A 3 -1.02 -16.03 18.55
C GLN A 3 -1.60 -15.05 17.52
N ILE A 4 -1.63 -13.76 17.86
CA ILE A 4 -2.07 -12.71 16.93
C ILE A 4 -0.91 -12.38 16.00
N LEU A 5 -1.21 -12.27 14.70
CA LEU A 5 -0.28 -11.78 13.69
C LEU A 5 0.03 -10.30 13.96
N ASP A 6 1.30 -9.97 14.09
CA ASP A 6 1.78 -8.62 14.45
C ASP A 6 1.55 -7.64 13.29
N THR A 7 2.06 -7.97 12.11
CA THR A 7 2.01 -7.12 10.92
C THR A 7 1.61 -7.92 9.69
N ILE A 8 0.60 -7.46 8.97
CA ILE A 8 0.15 -8.02 7.69
C ILE A 8 0.47 -7.04 6.57
N LEU A 9 1.23 -7.50 5.59
CA LEU A 9 1.39 -6.81 4.31
C LEU A 9 0.25 -7.27 3.38
N LEU A 10 -0.74 -6.42 3.20
CA LEU A 10 -1.88 -6.68 2.33
C LEU A 10 -1.52 -6.22 0.91
N PHE A 11 -0.89 -7.11 0.16
CA PHE A 11 -0.30 -6.81 -1.14
C PHE A 11 -1.04 -7.52 -2.26
N SER A 12 -1.31 -6.79 -3.35
CA SER A 12 -1.88 -7.33 -4.59
C SER A 12 -1.99 -6.23 -5.65
N LEU A 13 -2.33 -6.62 -6.87
CA LEU A 13 -2.67 -5.67 -7.94
C LEU A 13 -3.83 -4.76 -7.53
N PRO A 14 -4.00 -3.58 -8.16
CA PRO A 14 -5.19 -2.75 -7.99
C PRO A 14 -6.47 -3.55 -8.29
N ALA A 15 -7.57 -3.16 -7.67
CA ALA A 15 -8.88 -3.78 -7.85
C ALA A 15 -8.96 -5.29 -7.56
N SER A 16 -7.97 -5.87 -6.87
CA SER A 16 -7.94 -7.29 -6.49
C SER A 16 -8.95 -7.70 -5.41
N GLY A 17 -9.51 -6.72 -4.68
CA GLY A 17 -10.41 -6.99 -3.56
C GLY A 17 -9.85 -6.66 -2.18
N LYS A 18 -8.68 -6.01 -2.07
CA LYS A 18 -8.09 -5.62 -0.77
C LYS A 18 -9.04 -4.81 0.11
N SER A 19 -9.63 -3.77 -0.44
CA SER A 19 -10.55 -2.89 0.30
C SER A 19 -11.82 -3.64 0.74
N GLU A 20 -12.29 -4.57 -0.10
CA GLU A 20 -13.44 -5.43 0.20
C GLU A 20 -13.10 -6.44 1.31
N VAL A 21 -11.91 -7.05 1.29
CA VAL A 21 -11.41 -7.91 2.38
C VAL A 21 -11.36 -7.13 3.70
N ARG A 22 -10.81 -5.92 3.69
CA ARG A 22 -10.77 -5.07 4.88
C ARG A 22 -12.17 -4.72 5.40
N ARG A 23 -13.09 -4.35 4.49
CA ARG A 23 -14.48 -4.07 4.86
C ARG A 23 -15.17 -5.29 5.46
N TYR A 24 -14.96 -6.47 4.88
CA TYR A 24 -15.46 -7.72 5.41
C TYR A 24 -14.91 -8.01 6.82
N LEU A 25 -13.59 -7.91 7.03
CA LEU A 25 -12.99 -8.10 8.34
C LEU A 25 -13.48 -7.07 9.37
N ALA A 26 -13.77 -5.84 8.94
CA ALA A 26 -14.32 -4.79 9.81
C ALA A 26 -15.80 -5.02 10.21
N SER A 27 -16.56 -5.83 9.45
CA SER A 27 -17.93 -6.21 9.80
C SER A 27 -18.01 -7.32 10.86
N LEU A 28 -16.88 -8.00 11.12
CA LEU A 28 -16.82 -9.09 12.08
C LEU A 28 -16.56 -8.59 13.51
N THR A 29 -16.95 -9.39 14.48
CA THR A 29 -16.60 -9.12 15.87
C THR A 29 -15.09 -9.28 16.13
N PRO A 30 -14.52 -8.58 17.11
CA PRO A 30 -13.11 -8.77 17.48
C PRO A 30 -12.75 -10.22 17.85
N GLU A 31 -13.72 -10.97 18.41
CA GLU A 31 -13.56 -12.37 18.75
C GLU A 31 -13.45 -13.25 17.49
N GLN A 32 -14.31 -13.04 16.50
CA GLN A 32 -14.22 -13.71 15.19
C GLN A 32 -12.91 -13.39 14.48
N CYS A 33 -12.51 -12.12 14.42
CA CYS A 33 -11.23 -11.74 13.83
C CYS A 33 -10.05 -12.46 14.49
N ARG A 34 -10.07 -12.60 15.81
CA ARG A 34 -9.01 -13.29 16.54
C ARG A 34 -9.01 -14.80 16.32
N ASN A 35 -10.18 -15.43 16.39
CA ASN A 35 -10.31 -16.88 16.36
C ASN A 35 -10.16 -17.46 14.95
N ASP A 36 -10.71 -16.75 13.95
CA ASP A 36 -10.77 -17.25 12.57
C ASP A 36 -9.63 -16.69 11.68
N PHE A 37 -9.08 -15.52 12.03
CA PHE A 37 -8.07 -14.86 11.18
C PHE A 37 -6.78 -14.50 11.93
N HIS A 38 -6.66 -14.83 13.23
CA HIS A 38 -5.49 -14.50 14.05
C HIS A 38 -5.18 -12.98 14.07
N LEU A 39 -6.21 -12.14 13.97
CA LEU A 39 -6.09 -10.69 13.93
C LEU A 39 -6.58 -10.05 15.22
N GLY A 40 -5.79 -9.11 15.75
CA GLY A 40 -6.27 -8.12 16.72
C GLY A 40 -7.02 -6.96 16.04
N PRO A 41 -7.56 -6.01 16.82
CA PRO A 41 -8.04 -4.76 16.25
C PRO A 41 -6.96 -4.12 15.40
N THR A 42 -7.31 -3.72 14.16
CA THR A 42 -6.31 -3.31 13.19
C THR A 42 -5.89 -1.85 13.33
N LEU A 43 -4.61 -1.58 13.08
CA LEU A 43 -4.05 -0.29 12.70
C LEU A 43 -3.71 -0.37 11.21
N GLN A 44 -3.67 0.77 10.52
CA GLN A 44 -3.52 0.72 9.07
C GLN A 44 -2.57 1.78 8.55
N LEU A 45 -1.64 1.35 7.68
CA LEU A 45 -0.81 2.23 6.86
C LEU A 45 -1.08 1.91 5.38
N ASP A 46 -1.22 2.96 4.56
CA ASP A 46 -1.57 2.86 3.15
C ASP A 46 -0.76 3.88 2.36
N ASP A 47 -0.26 3.51 1.20
CA ASP A 47 0.47 4.44 0.32
C ASP A 47 -0.46 5.27 -0.58
N TYR A 48 -1.74 4.92 -0.69
CA TYR A 48 -2.69 5.63 -1.53
C TYR A 48 -2.86 7.13 -1.20
N PRO A 49 -2.92 7.57 0.08
CA PRO A 49 -2.99 9.00 0.39
C PRO A 49 -1.85 9.81 -0.23
N TYR A 50 -0.64 9.25 -0.27
CA TYR A 50 0.52 9.91 -0.90
C TYR A 50 0.40 9.97 -2.42
N VAL A 51 -0.08 8.90 -3.06
CA VAL A 51 -0.39 8.89 -4.51
C VAL A 51 -1.38 10.01 -4.84
N HIS A 52 -2.46 10.11 -4.08
CA HIS A 52 -3.46 11.15 -4.24
C HIS A 52 -2.88 12.56 -4.03
N LEU A 53 -2.14 12.77 -2.95
CA LEU A 53 -1.54 14.08 -2.63
C LEU A 53 -0.46 14.50 -3.65
N MET A 54 0.30 13.57 -4.23
CA MET A 54 1.19 13.86 -5.36
C MET A 54 0.42 14.37 -6.59
N HIS A 55 -0.75 13.77 -6.90
CA HIS A 55 -1.63 14.30 -7.97
C HIS A 55 -2.11 15.71 -7.65
N ARG A 56 -2.54 15.95 -6.41
CA ARG A 56 -2.99 17.27 -5.96
C ARG A 56 -1.88 18.33 -6.04
N LEU A 57 -0.64 17.95 -5.68
CA LEU A 57 0.54 18.82 -5.84
C LEU A 57 0.77 19.17 -7.31
N ASP A 58 0.72 18.17 -8.20
CA ASP A 58 0.89 18.39 -9.64
C ASP A 58 -0.22 19.28 -10.24
N ASP A 59 -1.47 19.11 -9.81
CA ASP A 59 -2.58 19.96 -10.21
C ASP A 59 -2.36 21.43 -9.81
N GLU A 60 -1.90 21.68 -8.58
CA GLU A 60 -1.59 23.04 -8.10
C GLU A 60 -0.38 23.64 -8.82
N LEU A 61 0.68 22.86 -9.08
CA LEU A 61 1.81 23.30 -9.89
C LEU A 61 1.34 23.71 -11.29
N LYS A 62 0.47 22.90 -11.91
CA LYS A 62 -0.11 23.19 -13.22
C LYS A 62 -0.97 24.44 -13.21
N ALA A 63 -1.78 24.66 -12.18
CA ALA A 63 -2.60 25.88 -12.00
C ALA A 63 -1.73 27.14 -11.91
N HIS A 64 -0.49 27.02 -11.47
CA HIS A 64 0.51 28.09 -11.43
C HIS A 64 1.41 28.16 -12.68
N GLY A 65 1.08 27.45 -13.77
CA GLY A 65 1.81 27.51 -15.04
C GLY A 65 3.10 26.70 -15.09
N LEU A 66 3.34 25.81 -14.11
CA LEU A 66 4.47 24.89 -14.10
C LEU A 66 4.15 23.55 -14.77
N GLY A 67 5.19 22.72 -14.95
CA GLY A 67 5.03 21.33 -15.34
C GLY A 67 4.61 20.45 -14.16
N TYR A 68 4.24 19.21 -14.45
CA TYR A 68 4.04 18.17 -13.44
C TYR A 68 5.39 17.77 -12.82
N ALA A 69 5.42 17.58 -11.52
CA ALA A 69 6.61 17.14 -10.79
C ALA A 69 6.69 15.61 -10.68
N TYR A 70 5.56 14.96 -10.38
CA TYR A 70 5.50 13.53 -10.06
C TYR A 70 5.01 12.67 -11.22
N TYR A 71 4.08 13.16 -12.05
CA TYR A 71 3.45 12.39 -13.12
C TYR A 71 3.77 12.96 -14.50
N HIS A 72 3.63 12.15 -15.54
CA HIS A 72 3.73 12.63 -16.92
C HIS A 72 2.55 13.50 -17.34
N GLY A 73 1.50 13.58 -16.53
CA GLY A 73 0.28 14.35 -16.78
C GLY A 73 -0.91 13.78 -15.99
N PRO A 74 -2.12 14.36 -16.12
CA PRO A 74 -3.31 13.82 -15.48
C PRO A 74 -3.57 12.41 -16.01
N ASN A 75 -3.84 11.49 -15.10
CA ASN A 75 -4.07 10.08 -15.41
C ASN A 75 -2.92 9.35 -16.12
N ARG A 76 -1.68 9.82 -15.95
CA ARG A 76 -0.48 9.24 -16.53
C ARG A 76 0.38 8.56 -15.46
N PRO A 77 1.32 7.67 -15.85
CA PRO A 77 2.29 7.06 -14.94
C PRO A 77 3.18 8.09 -14.24
N PHE A 78 3.88 7.67 -13.19
CA PHE A 78 4.97 8.44 -12.61
C PHE A 78 6.03 8.82 -13.65
N ARG A 79 6.60 10.00 -13.53
CA ARG A 79 7.71 10.47 -14.37
C ARG A 79 8.98 9.67 -14.11
N ASP A 80 9.17 9.27 -12.86
CA ASP A 80 10.25 8.39 -12.46
C ASP A 80 9.66 7.18 -11.72
N ASN A 81 9.97 5.99 -12.21
CA ASN A 81 9.44 4.77 -11.63
C ASN A 81 9.98 4.49 -10.22
N TRP A 82 11.13 5.06 -9.82
CA TRP A 82 11.63 4.97 -8.46
C TRP A 82 10.71 5.68 -7.43
N THR A 83 9.74 6.47 -7.88
CA THR A 83 8.66 6.99 -7.02
C THR A 83 7.90 5.87 -6.30
N TRP A 84 7.86 4.64 -6.85
CA TRP A 84 7.33 3.48 -6.13
C TRP A 84 8.11 3.16 -4.85
N ALA A 85 9.42 3.32 -4.86
CA ALA A 85 10.26 3.16 -3.68
C ALA A 85 10.10 4.36 -2.71
N VAL A 86 9.88 5.59 -3.22
CA VAL A 86 9.54 6.77 -2.38
C VAL A 86 8.31 6.49 -1.52
N LEU A 87 7.26 5.87 -2.09
CA LEU A 87 6.05 5.52 -1.34
C LEU A 87 6.35 4.51 -0.21
N ILE A 88 7.24 3.54 -0.44
CA ILE A 88 7.66 2.60 0.61
C ILE A 88 8.47 3.32 1.70
N GLU A 89 9.31 4.29 1.34
CA GLU A 89 10.05 5.09 2.34
C GLU A 89 9.13 5.94 3.21
N LEU A 90 8.02 6.45 2.66
CA LEU A 90 6.98 7.13 3.45
C LEU A 90 6.25 6.16 4.40
N LEU A 91 5.94 4.93 3.95
CA LEU A 91 5.40 3.89 4.82
C LEU A 91 6.37 3.46 5.93
N ASN A 92 7.68 3.39 5.63
CA ASN A 92 8.72 3.14 6.63
C ASN A 92 8.73 4.23 7.72
N GLU A 93 8.59 5.49 7.32
CA GLU A 93 8.53 6.63 8.25
C GLU A 93 7.25 6.59 9.09
N ASP A 94 6.09 6.35 8.46
CA ASP A 94 4.82 6.24 9.16
C ASP A 94 4.82 5.08 10.16
N HIS A 95 5.39 3.94 9.77
CA HIS A 95 5.58 2.81 10.67
C HIS A 95 6.45 3.18 11.88
N ALA A 96 7.58 3.86 11.65
CA ALA A 96 8.47 4.29 12.73
C ALA A 96 7.76 5.28 13.68
N ASN A 97 7.00 6.23 13.15
CA ASN A 97 6.22 7.18 13.92
C ASN A 97 5.10 6.49 14.73
N LEU A 98 4.41 5.51 14.11
CA LEU A 98 3.37 4.71 14.76
C LEU A 98 3.96 3.92 15.94
N MET A 99 5.08 3.20 15.73
CA MET A 99 5.70 2.40 16.78
C MET A 99 6.23 3.26 17.93
N ALA A 100 6.74 4.46 17.63
CA ALA A 100 7.18 5.43 18.61
C ALA A 100 6.04 6.24 19.27
N SER A 101 4.77 6.02 18.89
CA SER A 101 3.62 6.84 19.33
C SER A 101 3.84 8.35 19.09
N ARG A 102 4.55 8.68 18.02
CA ARG A 102 4.98 10.05 17.76
C ARG A 102 3.82 10.90 17.28
N GLN A 103 3.60 12.04 17.97
CA GLN A 103 2.69 13.08 17.53
C GLN A 103 3.49 14.16 16.78
N VAL A 104 3.05 14.50 15.58
CA VAL A 104 3.67 15.51 14.74
C VAL A 104 2.85 16.79 14.80
N GLU A 105 3.41 17.82 15.40
CA GLU A 105 2.81 19.15 15.48
C GLU A 105 3.63 20.13 14.62
N VAL A 106 2.99 20.70 13.60
CA VAL A 106 3.63 21.59 12.64
C VAL A 106 2.71 22.76 12.30
N ALA A 107 3.30 23.90 12.00
CA ALA A 107 2.56 25.10 11.59
C ALA A 107 1.79 24.88 10.27
N SER A 108 2.38 24.17 9.30
CA SER A 108 1.73 23.81 8.04
C SER A 108 1.92 22.31 7.75
N ALA A 109 0.81 21.60 7.65
CA ALA A 109 0.80 20.20 7.29
C ALA A 109 1.22 19.98 5.82
N ALA A 110 0.84 20.90 4.93
CA ALA A 110 1.25 20.83 3.53
C ALA A 110 2.74 21.03 3.34
N GLN A 111 3.36 22.01 4.04
CA GLN A 111 4.82 22.16 4.02
C GLN A 111 5.52 20.92 4.56
N HIS A 112 5.02 20.37 5.65
CA HIS A 112 5.54 19.14 6.24
C HIS A 112 5.45 17.95 5.26
N LEU A 113 4.32 17.78 4.55
CA LEU A 113 4.20 16.76 3.51
C LEU A 113 5.25 16.95 2.40
N MET A 114 5.43 18.17 1.90
CA MET A 114 6.43 18.47 0.88
C MET A 114 7.85 18.12 1.35
N ASP A 115 8.20 18.44 2.59
CA ASP A 115 9.49 18.09 3.19
C ASP A 115 9.67 16.57 3.31
N ARG A 116 8.62 15.83 3.69
CA ARG A 116 8.65 14.38 3.77
C ARG A 116 8.82 13.73 2.39
N LEU A 117 8.09 14.21 1.38
CA LEU A 117 8.23 13.75 0.00
C LEU A 117 9.65 13.93 -0.50
N ASP A 118 10.23 15.13 -0.32
CA ASP A 118 11.61 15.42 -0.73
C ASP A 118 12.62 14.54 0.03
N ALA A 119 12.44 14.35 1.33
CA ALA A 119 13.29 13.49 2.14
C ALA A 119 13.22 12.02 1.68
N ALA A 120 12.04 11.53 1.33
CA ALA A 120 11.86 10.18 0.79
C ALA A 120 12.48 10.04 -0.62
N HIS A 121 12.36 11.07 -1.48
CA HIS A 121 13.04 11.11 -2.77
C HIS A 121 14.57 11.05 -2.62
N ALA A 122 15.12 11.82 -1.69
CA ALA A 122 16.56 11.82 -1.42
C ALA A 122 17.08 10.44 -0.99
N LYS A 123 16.31 9.70 -0.19
CA LYS A 123 16.68 8.33 0.25
C LYS A 123 16.83 7.34 -0.90
N VAL A 124 16.09 7.52 -1.98
CA VAL A 124 16.15 6.67 -3.18
C VAL A 124 16.98 7.29 -4.31
N GLY A 125 17.68 8.40 -4.05
CA GLY A 125 18.58 9.03 -5.01
C GLY A 125 17.88 9.88 -6.07
N LEU A 126 16.63 10.30 -5.83
CA LEU A 126 15.87 11.16 -6.75
C LEU A 126 15.98 12.65 -6.39
N ALA A 127 15.67 13.51 -7.37
CA ALA A 127 15.54 14.94 -7.16
C ALA A 127 14.42 15.28 -6.16
N GLN A 128 14.53 16.43 -5.52
CA GLN A 128 13.62 16.92 -4.48
C GLN A 128 12.75 18.05 -5.06
N PRO A 129 11.67 17.74 -5.79
CA PRO A 129 10.98 18.72 -6.62
C PRO A 129 10.28 19.83 -5.84
N MET A 130 9.95 19.58 -4.58
CA MET A 130 9.29 20.59 -3.74
C MET A 130 10.28 21.57 -3.13
N GLY A 131 11.51 21.13 -2.80
CA GLY A 131 12.60 21.97 -2.32
C GLY A 131 13.12 22.93 -3.39
N ASP A 132 13.07 22.54 -4.64
CA ASP A 132 13.50 23.35 -5.78
C ASP A 132 12.50 24.46 -6.17
N LEU A 133 11.28 24.46 -5.59
CA LEU A 133 10.29 25.49 -5.89
C LEU A 133 10.70 26.87 -5.33
N PRO A 134 10.48 27.96 -6.09
CA PRO A 134 10.59 29.31 -5.54
C PRO A 134 9.71 29.45 -4.29
N HIS A 135 10.28 30.02 -3.22
CA HIS A 135 9.63 30.06 -1.90
C HIS A 135 8.19 30.58 -1.92
N ARG A 136 7.93 31.67 -2.67
CA ARG A 136 6.56 32.23 -2.79
C ARG A 136 5.57 31.27 -3.45
N LEU A 137 6.05 30.48 -4.41
CA LEU A 137 5.20 29.50 -5.09
C LEU A 137 4.93 28.31 -4.17
N ARG A 138 5.96 27.78 -3.51
CA ARG A 138 5.82 26.72 -2.52
C ARG A 138 4.79 27.09 -1.45
N LEU A 139 4.80 28.33 -0.95
CA LEU A 139 3.80 28.81 0.00
C LEU A 139 2.39 28.81 -0.58
N LYS A 140 2.18 29.22 -1.83
CA LYS A 140 0.86 29.22 -2.47
C LYS A 140 0.32 27.81 -2.63
N VAL A 141 1.13 26.87 -3.13
CA VAL A 141 0.77 25.47 -3.26
C VAL A 141 0.44 24.87 -1.89
N ALA A 142 1.25 25.16 -0.87
CA ALA A 142 0.99 24.71 0.48
C ALA A 142 -0.35 25.25 1.04
N GLN A 143 -0.66 26.52 0.82
CA GLN A 143 -1.93 27.10 1.24
C GLN A 143 -3.14 26.42 0.59
N ALA A 144 -3.05 26.09 -0.68
CA ALA A 144 -4.12 25.41 -1.41
C ALA A 144 -4.41 23.99 -0.85
N LEU A 145 -3.38 23.28 -0.38
CA LEU A 145 -3.47 21.91 0.10
C LEU A 145 -3.54 21.77 1.62
N GLU A 146 -3.40 22.86 2.38
CA GLU A 146 -3.25 22.82 3.85
C GLU A 146 -4.37 22.04 4.53
N ALA A 147 -5.63 22.29 4.15
CA ALA A 147 -6.77 21.63 4.79
C ALA A 147 -6.81 20.11 4.54
N GLU A 148 -6.39 19.69 3.35
CA GLU A 148 -6.33 18.27 2.97
C GLU A 148 -5.18 17.58 3.68
N CYS A 149 -3.97 18.14 3.61
CA CYS A 149 -2.79 17.61 4.30
C CYS A 149 -2.97 17.58 5.83
N ARG A 150 -3.69 18.56 6.39
CA ARG A 150 -3.99 18.60 7.83
C ARG A 150 -4.88 17.43 8.24
N ARG A 151 -5.91 17.10 7.45
CA ARG A 151 -6.77 15.94 7.73
C ARG A 151 -5.99 14.63 7.75
N GLU A 152 -5.08 14.44 6.79
CA GLU A 152 -4.22 13.25 6.72
C GLU A 152 -3.24 13.17 7.90
N LEU A 153 -2.58 14.28 8.22
CA LEU A 153 -1.66 14.35 9.36
C LEU A 153 -2.38 14.07 10.69
N ASP A 154 -3.57 14.64 10.87
CA ASP A 154 -4.38 14.42 12.08
C ASP A 154 -4.86 12.97 12.16
N ALA A 155 -5.15 12.32 11.01
CA ALA A 155 -5.50 10.90 10.97
C ALA A 155 -4.32 10.03 11.40
N LEU A 156 -3.11 10.28 10.89
CA LEU A 156 -1.89 9.60 11.32
C LEU A 156 -1.60 9.83 12.81
N ASN A 157 -1.72 11.06 13.30
CA ASN A 157 -1.53 11.37 14.71
C ASN A 157 -2.53 10.63 15.61
N ARG A 158 -3.83 10.61 15.24
CA ARG A 158 -4.83 9.82 15.98
C ARG A 158 -4.49 8.34 16.03
N GLN A 159 -3.98 7.78 14.94
CA GLN A 159 -3.56 6.39 14.89
C GLN A 159 -2.30 6.15 15.73
N ASN A 160 -1.32 7.04 15.66
CA ASN A 160 -0.08 6.97 16.44
C ASN A 160 -0.34 7.03 17.96
N ALA A 161 -1.40 7.71 18.40
CA ALA A 161 -1.78 7.80 19.81
C ALA A 161 -2.41 6.51 20.37
N GLN A 162 -2.86 5.59 19.50
CA GLN A 162 -3.51 4.36 19.96
C GLN A 162 -2.54 3.40 20.64
N ASP A 163 -3.03 2.63 21.62
CA ASP A 163 -2.28 1.48 22.15
C ASP A 163 -2.10 0.41 21.05
N LYS A 164 -0.90 -0.15 20.95
CA LYS A 164 -0.53 -1.19 19.98
C LYS A 164 -0.67 -2.60 20.53
N THR A 165 -0.86 -2.74 21.86
CA THR A 165 -0.91 -4.04 22.53
C THR A 165 -2.06 -4.89 21.99
N GLY A 166 -1.75 -6.09 21.51
CA GLY A 166 -2.76 -7.01 20.99
C GLY A 166 -3.47 -6.56 19.72
N ARG A 167 -2.87 -5.60 18.98
CA ARG A 167 -3.36 -5.16 17.67
C ARG A 167 -2.54 -5.76 16.53
N THR A 168 -3.14 -5.79 15.37
CA THR A 168 -2.48 -6.13 14.12
C THR A 168 -2.29 -4.88 13.29
N LEU A 169 -1.07 -4.63 12.82
CA LEU A 169 -0.80 -3.59 11.83
C LEU A 169 -1.03 -4.15 10.42
N VAL A 170 -1.86 -3.48 9.64
CA VAL A 170 -2.05 -3.77 8.21
C VAL A 170 -1.35 -2.70 7.39
N ILE A 171 -0.39 -3.09 6.56
CA ILE A 171 0.28 -2.20 5.59
C ILE A 171 -0.23 -2.57 4.21
N GLU A 172 -0.86 -1.63 3.52
CA GLU A 172 -1.43 -1.86 2.19
C GLU A 172 -0.58 -1.20 1.12
N ALA A 173 -0.29 -1.96 0.05
CA ALA A 173 0.34 -1.43 -1.15
C ALA A 173 -0.05 -2.26 -2.39
N ALA A 174 0.03 -1.64 -3.57
CA ALA A 174 -0.08 -2.33 -4.84
C ALA A 174 1.22 -2.12 -5.62
N ARG A 175 1.80 -3.19 -6.14
CA ARG A 175 3.00 -3.14 -6.98
C ARG A 175 2.83 -4.11 -8.15
N GLY A 176 3.57 -3.84 -9.21
CA GLY A 176 3.57 -4.69 -10.39
C GLY A 176 4.58 -4.18 -11.42
N GLY A 177 4.45 -4.66 -12.64
CA GLY A 177 5.25 -4.27 -13.79
C GLY A 177 4.42 -4.14 -15.06
N ALA A 178 5.05 -3.80 -16.17
CA ALA A 178 4.37 -3.66 -17.44
C ALA A 178 3.79 -5.00 -17.91
N HIS A 179 2.68 -4.93 -18.63
CA HIS A 179 2.05 -6.10 -19.22
C HIS A 179 3.03 -6.84 -20.15
N GLY A 180 3.17 -8.15 -19.95
CA GLY A 180 4.07 -8.98 -20.72
C GLY A 180 5.54 -8.94 -20.29
N SER A 181 5.86 -8.29 -19.15
CA SER A 181 7.22 -8.33 -18.61
C SER A 181 7.63 -9.75 -18.22
N ALA A 182 8.92 -10.06 -18.44
CA ALA A 182 9.55 -11.28 -17.94
C ALA A 182 9.92 -11.13 -16.46
N PHE A 183 10.08 -12.26 -15.75
CA PHE A 183 10.55 -12.29 -14.37
C PHE A 183 12.04 -12.67 -14.29
N PRO A 184 12.82 -12.12 -13.32
CA PRO A 184 12.37 -11.14 -12.32
C PRO A 184 12.00 -9.79 -12.96
N LEU A 185 11.10 -9.05 -12.31
CA LEU A 185 10.78 -7.69 -12.75
C LEU A 185 12.01 -6.78 -12.56
N CYS A 186 12.24 -5.91 -13.54
CA CYS A 186 13.33 -4.94 -13.43
C CYS A 186 13.01 -3.89 -12.36
N PRO A 187 13.91 -3.63 -11.39
CA PRO A 187 13.72 -2.54 -10.43
C PRO A 187 13.43 -1.20 -11.12
N PRO A 188 12.57 -0.35 -10.52
CA PRO A 188 11.96 -0.47 -9.21
C PRO A 188 10.60 -1.16 -9.19
N HIS A 189 10.25 -1.91 -10.22
CA HIS A 189 8.98 -2.58 -10.34
C HIS A 189 8.90 -3.84 -9.47
N GLY A 190 7.66 -4.25 -9.16
CA GLY A 190 7.35 -5.47 -8.46
C GLY A 190 7.44 -5.42 -6.95
N TYR A 191 7.11 -6.56 -6.35
CA TYR A 191 7.16 -6.75 -4.89
C TYR A 191 8.58 -7.00 -4.39
N GLU A 192 9.47 -7.57 -5.19
CA GLU A 192 10.86 -7.77 -4.77
C GLU A 192 11.49 -6.43 -4.34
N THR A 193 11.43 -5.41 -5.20
CA THR A 193 11.95 -4.07 -4.87
C THR A 193 11.22 -3.45 -3.68
N ALA A 194 9.90 -3.61 -3.60
CA ALA A 194 9.12 -3.10 -2.46
C ALA A 194 9.58 -3.73 -1.14
N PHE A 195 9.76 -5.05 -1.09
CA PHE A 195 10.27 -5.74 0.10
C PHE A 195 11.70 -5.33 0.44
N GLN A 196 12.57 -5.19 -0.56
CA GLN A 196 13.96 -4.73 -0.35
C GLN A 196 14.03 -3.30 0.19
N THR A 197 13.01 -2.46 -0.09
CA THR A 197 12.91 -1.08 0.40
C THR A 197 12.29 -1.00 1.81
N LEU A 198 11.40 -1.94 2.18
CA LEU A 198 10.79 -1.99 3.52
C LEU A 198 11.86 -2.06 4.62
N SER A 199 11.58 -1.40 5.74
CA SER A 199 12.52 -1.40 6.86
C SER A 199 12.70 -2.80 7.46
N PRO A 200 13.90 -3.12 8.00
CA PRO A 200 14.17 -4.40 8.66
C PRO A 200 13.17 -4.72 9.75
N VAL A 201 12.73 -3.72 10.51
CA VAL A 201 11.76 -3.88 11.62
C VAL A 201 10.41 -4.39 11.12
N ILE A 202 9.97 -3.93 9.95
CA ILE A 202 8.75 -4.44 9.31
C ILE A 202 8.97 -5.88 8.85
N LEU A 203 10.07 -6.14 8.12
CA LEU A 203 10.36 -7.47 7.57
C LEU A 203 10.51 -8.57 8.64
N GLU A 204 10.96 -8.21 9.83
CA GLU A 204 11.15 -9.17 10.95
C GLU A 204 9.82 -9.64 11.57
N ARG A 205 8.72 -8.91 11.36
CA ARG A 205 7.41 -9.14 12.00
C ARG A 205 6.27 -9.36 11.04
N ALA A 206 6.52 -9.13 9.75
CA ALA A 206 5.48 -9.15 8.75
C ALA A 206 5.21 -10.56 8.22
N ALA A 207 3.92 -10.79 7.92
CA ALA A 207 3.46 -11.85 7.04
C ALA A 207 2.69 -11.22 5.88
N VAL A 208 2.69 -11.85 4.72
CA VAL A 208 2.06 -11.32 3.49
C VAL A 208 0.73 -12.02 3.26
N LEU A 209 -0.36 -11.26 3.23
CA LEU A 209 -1.62 -11.71 2.65
C LEU A 209 -1.68 -11.24 1.19
N TYR A 210 -1.47 -12.16 0.26
CA TYR A 210 -1.55 -11.90 -1.17
C TYR A 210 -2.96 -12.17 -1.70
N VAL A 211 -3.73 -11.09 -1.95
CA VAL A 211 -5.06 -11.19 -2.56
C VAL A 211 -4.88 -11.36 -4.07
N TRP A 212 -4.86 -12.59 -4.53
CA TRP A 212 -4.48 -12.94 -5.89
C TRP A 212 -5.63 -12.84 -6.88
N VAL A 213 -5.40 -12.11 -7.95
CA VAL A 213 -6.24 -12.06 -9.16
C VAL A 213 -5.35 -12.13 -10.38
N ASP A 214 -5.89 -12.65 -11.48
CA ASP A 214 -5.22 -12.53 -12.77
C ASP A 214 -5.14 -11.05 -13.20
N PRO A 215 -4.09 -10.61 -13.89
CA PRO A 215 -3.99 -9.23 -14.37
C PRO A 215 -5.16 -8.80 -15.27
N ALA A 216 -5.76 -9.74 -16.02
CA ALA A 216 -6.96 -9.48 -16.82
C ALA A 216 -8.18 -9.19 -15.92
N GLU A 217 -8.35 -9.98 -14.87
CA GLU A 217 -9.42 -9.79 -13.88
C GLU A 217 -9.24 -8.49 -13.07
N SER A 218 -8.01 -8.16 -12.68
CA SER A 218 -7.68 -6.87 -12.08
C SER A 218 -8.13 -5.69 -12.97
N ARG A 219 -7.83 -5.73 -14.28
CA ARG A 219 -8.26 -4.71 -15.25
C ARG A 219 -9.78 -4.66 -15.39
N ARG A 220 -10.45 -5.82 -15.48
CA ARG A 220 -11.91 -5.90 -15.57
C ARG A 220 -12.57 -5.22 -14.36
N LYS A 221 -12.16 -5.60 -13.15
CA LYS A 221 -12.66 -5.03 -11.89
C LYS A 221 -12.33 -3.54 -11.76
N ASN A 222 -11.19 -3.10 -12.27
CA ASN A 222 -10.81 -1.70 -12.29
C ASN A 222 -11.74 -0.86 -13.18
N LEU A 223 -12.11 -1.36 -14.36
CA LEU A 223 -13.08 -0.70 -15.24
C LEU A 223 -14.48 -0.61 -14.61
N GLU A 224 -14.90 -1.64 -13.89
CA GLU A 224 -16.18 -1.64 -13.18
C GLU A 224 -16.21 -0.61 -12.04
N ARG A 225 -15.11 -0.43 -11.33
CA ARG A 225 -14.98 0.62 -10.29
C ARG A 225 -15.13 2.04 -10.85
N GLY A 226 -14.69 2.28 -12.07
CA GLY A 226 -14.74 3.58 -12.73
C GLY A 226 -16.12 3.99 -13.23
N ARG A 227 -17.17 3.18 -13.07
CA ARG A 227 -18.54 3.54 -13.45
C ARG A 227 -19.11 4.51 -12.43
N PRO A 228 -19.65 5.67 -12.86
CA PRO A 228 -20.16 6.67 -11.94
C PRO A 228 -21.43 6.16 -11.25
N ASP A 229 -21.34 5.87 -9.98
CA ASP A 229 -22.49 5.58 -9.11
C ASP A 229 -22.75 6.71 -8.09
N GLY A 230 -22.07 7.85 -8.25
CA GLY A 230 -22.32 9.07 -7.51
C GLY A 230 -21.79 9.12 -6.08
N GLN A 231 -21.12 8.10 -5.58
CA GLN A 231 -20.53 8.09 -4.24
C GLN A 231 -19.01 8.13 -4.34
N GLY A 232 -18.38 9.26 -4.05
CA GLY A 232 -16.93 9.49 -4.10
C GLY A 232 -16.10 8.71 -3.06
N SER A 233 -16.36 7.41 -2.92
CA SER A 233 -15.63 6.50 -2.05
C SER A 233 -14.38 5.96 -2.75
N ILE A 234 -13.32 5.64 -1.98
CA ILE A 234 -12.11 4.94 -2.47
C ILE A 234 -12.45 3.61 -3.18
N LEU A 235 -13.59 3.00 -2.86
CA LEU A 235 -14.09 1.79 -3.50
C LEU A 235 -14.47 2.01 -4.98
N HIS A 236 -14.67 3.27 -5.40
CA HIS A 236 -15.08 3.66 -6.75
C HIS A 236 -13.97 4.35 -7.55
N HIS A 237 -12.74 4.39 -7.02
CA HIS A 237 -11.59 4.92 -7.74
C HIS A 237 -11.04 3.89 -8.72
N SER A 238 -10.97 4.25 -10.01
CA SER A 238 -10.30 3.46 -11.04
C SER A 238 -8.91 4.01 -11.35
N VAL A 239 -7.97 3.10 -11.56
CA VAL A 239 -6.63 3.43 -12.06
C VAL A 239 -6.72 3.59 -13.59
N PRO A 240 -6.12 4.64 -14.18
CA PRO A 240 -6.10 4.81 -15.64
C PRO A 240 -5.53 3.59 -16.36
N MET A 241 -6.12 3.23 -17.52
CA MET A 241 -5.75 1.99 -18.23
C MET A 241 -4.27 1.97 -18.66
N GLU A 242 -3.71 3.12 -19.01
CA GLU A 242 -2.28 3.24 -19.34
C GLU A 242 -1.39 2.85 -18.14
N VAL A 243 -1.77 3.29 -16.93
CA VAL A 243 -1.09 2.93 -15.68
C VAL A 243 -1.31 1.44 -15.37
N MET A 244 -2.54 0.92 -15.57
CA MET A 244 -2.83 -0.50 -15.40
C MET A 244 -1.97 -1.40 -16.30
N LEU A 245 -1.75 -1.00 -17.54
CA LEU A 245 -0.93 -1.78 -18.48
C LEU A 245 0.57 -1.57 -18.28
N GLY A 246 0.98 -0.36 -17.94
CA GLY A 246 2.40 0.00 -17.83
C GLY A 246 3.03 -0.32 -16.46
N GLN A 247 2.23 -0.34 -15.39
CA GLN A 247 2.75 -0.47 -14.03
C GLN A 247 2.10 -1.59 -13.20
N TYR A 248 0.95 -2.13 -13.66
CA TYR A 248 0.18 -3.19 -12.98
C TYR A 248 -0.28 -4.29 -13.95
N GLY A 249 0.39 -4.39 -15.10
CA GLY A 249 0.06 -5.40 -16.11
C GLY A 249 0.43 -6.82 -15.72
N CYS A 250 1.30 -6.99 -14.74
CA CYS A 250 1.65 -8.22 -14.04
C CYS A 250 2.19 -7.90 -12.65
N ASP A 251 2.33 -8.91 -11.79
CA ASP A 251 3.10 -8.83 -10.55
C ASP A 251 3.99 -10.07 -10.40
N ASP A 252 4.99 -9.96 -9.55
CA ASP A 252 6.03 -10.97 -9.33
C ASP A 252 5.81 -11.83 -8.06
N MET A 253 4.70 -11.67 -7.35
CA MET A 253 4.50 -12.39 -6.07
C MET A 253 4.53 -13.92 -6.26
N GLY A 254 3.86 -14.43 -7.28
CA GLY A 254 3.86 -15.86 -7.59
C GLY A 254 5.27 -16.38 -7.88
N TRP A 255 6.03 -15.64 -8.69
CA TRP A 255 7.42 -15.96 -9.00
C TRP A 255 8.30 -15.94 -7.75
N LEU A 256 8.19 -14.92 -6.89
CA LEU A 256 8.93 -14.83 -5.62
C LEU A 256 8.65 -16.00 -4.69
N MET A 257 7.39 -16.46 -4.63
CA MET A 257 7.02 -17.65 -3.86
C MET A 257 7.68 -18.93 -4.42
N GLU A 258 7.75 -19.06 -5.75
CA GLU A 258 8.39 -20.21 -6.43
C GLU A 258 9.91 -20.20 -6.28
N GLN A 259 10.52 -19.01 -6.20
CA GLN A 259 11.98 -18.87 -6.02
C GLN A 259 12.44 -18.99 -4.57
N SER A 260 11.52 -19.03 -3.60
CA SER A 260 11.89 -19.18 -2.21
C SER A 260 12.39 -20.59 -1.91
N ASP A 261 13.49 -20.68 -1.16
CA ASP A 261 14.05 -21.95 -0.65
C ASP A 261 13.26 -22.52 0.56
N ARG A 262 12.22 -21.78 1.03
CA ARG A 262 11.31 -22.21 2.10
C ARG A 262 9.87 -22.18 1.61
N PRO A 263 9.14 -23.30 1.58
CA PRO A 263 7.73 -23.31 1.19
C PRO A 263 6.89 -22.35 2.03
N GLY A 264 5.90 -21.71 1.39
CA GLY A 264 5.01 -20.76 2.07
C GLY A 264 5.66 -19.43 2.45
N THR A 265 6.81 -19.09 1.85
CA THR A 265 7.49 -17.81 2.10
C THR A 265 7.89 -17.12 0.80
N VAL A 266 8.22 -15.83 0.90
CA VAL A 266 9.05 -15.13 -0.09
C VAL A 266 10.41 -14.85 0.53
N ARG A 267 11.48 -15.11 -0.25
CA ARG A 267 12.87 -14.91 0.16
C ARG A 267 13.35 -13.54 -0.29
N ILE A 268 13.78 -12.70 0.64
CA ILE A 268 14.24 -11.34 0.39
C ILE A 268 15.68 -11.21 0.85
N GLU A 269 16.56 -10.84 -0.07
CA GLU A 269 17.92 -10.46 0.25
C GLU A 269 18.01 -8.94 0.40
N ARG A 270 18.46 -8.49 1.54
CA ARG A 270 18.71 -7.07 1.80
C ARG A 270 20.19 -6.83 2.04
N ILE A 271 20.78 -6.01 1.19
CA ILE A 271 22.15 -5.57 1.35
C ILE A 271 22.13 -4.27 2.15
N THR A 272 22.89 -4.23 3.24
CA THR A 272 23.10 -3.01 4.04
C THR A 272 24.57 -2.62 3.98
N SER A 273 24.83 -1.31 3.92
CA SER A 273 26.19 -0.76 3.98
C SER A 273 26.37 -0.04 5.32
N GLN A 274 27.39 -0.41 6.07
CA GLN A 274 27.77 0.25 7.32
C GLN A 274 29.29 0.40 7.37
N ASN A 275 29.78 1.64 7.53
CA ASN A 275 31.23 1.94 7.62
C ASN A 275 32.04 1.32 6.46
N ASN A 276 31.58 1.46 5.22
CA ASN A 276 32.17 0.87 4.01
C ASN A 276 32.23 -0.67 3.98
N ALA A 277 31.55 -1.33 4.90
CA ALA A 277 31.33 -2.78 4.86
C ALA A 277 29.90 -3.09 4.39
N TYR A 278 29.77 -4.09 3.54
CA TYR A 278 28.48 -4.60 3.07
C TYR A 278 28.14 -5.87 3.85
N SER A 279 26.89 -5.96 4.28
CA SER A 279 26.35 -7.19 4.86
C SER A 279 25.02 -7.53 4.17
N THR A 280 24.81 -8.81 3.95
CA THR A 280 23.54 -9.33 3.40
C THR A 280 22.76 -9.99 4.49
N LYS A 281 21.51 -9.57 4.69
CA LYS A 281 20.56 -10.25 5.55
C LYS A 281 19.44 -10.84 4.70
N VAL A 282 19.15 -12.12 4.92
CA VAL A 282 18.07 -12.84 4.25
C VAL A 282 16.86 -12.91 5.17
N TYR A 283 15.69 -12.55 4.64
CA TYR A 283 14.40 -12.69 5.31
C TYR A 283 13.56 -13.71 4.54
N HIS A 284 12.78 -14.50 5.28
CA HIS A 284 11.76 -15.38 4.73
C HIS A 284 10.41 -14.94 5.30
N LEU A 285 9.69 -14.12 4.53
CA LEU A 285 8.40 -13.63 4.95
C LEU A 285 7.34 -14.71 4.69
N PRO A 286 6.58 -15.14 5.71
CA PRO A 286 5.42 -15.98 5.48
C PRO A 286 4.48 -15.33 4.46
N VAL A 287 4.00 -16.09 3.50
CA VAL A 287 3.05 -15.61 2.50
C VAL A 287 1.91 -16.59 2.33
N ALA A 288 0.69 -16.07 2.43
CA ALA A 288 -0.52 -16.81 2.08
C ALA A 288 -1.20 -16.17 0.88
N ARG A 289 -1.69 -17.02 -0.01
CA ARG A 289 -2.47 -16.61 -1.18
C ARG A 289 -3.96 -16.79 -0.91
N PHE A 290 -4.70 -15.69 -0.94
CA PHE A 290 -6.15 -15.73 -1.05
C PHE A 290 -6.53 -15.65 -2.53
N ASP A 291 -7.05 -16.74 -3.10
CA ASP A 291 -7.44 -16.80 -4.51
C ASP A 291 -8.77 -16.08 -4.73
N ASN A 292 -8.71 -14.88 -5.30
CA ASN A 292 -9.88 -14.07 -5.65
C ASN A 292 -10.13 -13.96 -7.16
N ARG A 293 -9.60 -14.90 -7.96
CA ARG A 293 -9.85 -14.93 -9.41
C ARG A 293 -11.32 -15.22 -9.74
N GLY A 294 -12.01 -15.96 -8.88
CA GLY A 294 -13.45 -16.23 -8.99
C GLY A 294 -14.34 -15.12 -8.42
N ASP A 295 -13.79 -13.95 -8.09
CA ASP A 295 -14.52 -12.79 -7.55
C ASP A 295 -15.34 -13.06 -6.29
N LEU A 296 -14.67 -13.52 -5.25
CA LEU A 296 -15.27 -13.75 -3.94
C LEU A 296 -15.54 -12.47 -3.13
N THR A 297 -15.20 -11.28 -3.65
CA THR A 297 -15.18 -10.05 -2.85
C THR A 297 -16.11 -8.94 -3.31
N THR A 298 -16.51 -8.88 -4.59
CA THR A 298 -17.27 -7.74 -5.14
C THR A 298 -18.61 -7.50 -4.43
N PHE A 299 -19.29 -8.55 -3.93
CA PHE A 299 -20.54 -8.40 -3.20
C PHE A 299 -20.42 -7.55 -1.93
N VAL A 300 -19.23 -7.51 -1.33
CA VAL A 300 -18.95 -6.71 -0.12
C VAL A 300 -19.12 -5.20 -0.36
N ARG A 301 -19.16 -4.73 -1.60
CA ARG A 301 -19.43 -3.33 -1.94
C ARG A 301 -20.86 -2.90 -1.65
N THR A 302 -21.80 -3.85 -1.62
CA THR A 302 -23.21 -3.59 -1.31
C THR A 302 -23.43 -3.41 0.19
N ASP A 303 -24.66 -3.05 0.59
CA ASP A 303 -25.05 -3.03 1.98
C ASP A 303 -24.94 -4.44 2.59
N GLU A 304 -24.47 -4.54 3.83
CA GLU A 304 -24.30 -5.82 4.56
C GLU A 304 -25.60 -6.62 4.64
N ALA A 305 -26.75 -5.93 4.76
CA ALA A 305 -28.06 -6.57 4.77
C ALA A 305 -28.40 -7.33 3.47
N LEU A 306 -27.67 -7.04 2.37
CA LEU A 306 -27.84 -7.67 1.06
C LEU A 306 -26.85 -8.81 0.80
N TRP A 307 -25.93 -9.05 1.73
CA TRP A 307 -24.92 -10.10 1.53
C TRP A 307 -25.54 -11.48 1.57
N GLN A 308 -25.31 -12.25 0.54
CA GLN A 308 -25.81 -13.60 0.45
C GLN A 308 -25.00 -14.53 1.34
N PRO A 309 -25.62 -15.37 2.21
CA PRO A 309 -24.91 -16.24 3.15
C PRO A 309 -23.85 -17.13 2.49
N ALA A 310 -24.14 -17.72 1.33
CA ALA A 310 -23.18 -18.55 0.61
C ALA A 310 -21.95 -17.79 0.10
N ALA A 311 -22.09 -16.51 -0.30
CA ALA A 311 -20.98 -15.67 -0.71
C ALA A 311 -20.11 -15.28 0.50
N VAL A 312 -20.75 -14.96 1.63
CA VAL A 312 -20.07 -14.69 2.91
C VAL A 312 -19.28 -15.90 3.36
N GLU A 313 -19.88 -17.11 3.34
CA GLU A 313 -19.23 -18.36 3.74
C GLU A 313 -18.01 -18.66 2.86
N ALA A 314 -18.13 -18.50 1.53
CA ALA A 314 -17.04 -18.73 0.60
C ALA A 314 -15.87 -17.75 0.83
N LEU A 315 -16.15 -16.45 1.03
CA LEU A 315 -15.14 -15.45 1.36
C LEU A 315 -14.47 -15.76 2.70
N HIS A 316 -15.27 -16.06 3.73
CA HIS A 316 -14.79 -16.40 5.07
C HIS A 316 -13.84 -17.60 5.03
N ALA A 317 -14.28 -18.70 4.42
CA ALA A 317 -13.49 -19.92 4.33
C ALA A 317 -12.17 -19.71 3.57
N GLY A 318 -12.21 -18.97 2.46
CA GLY A 318 -11.01 -18.68 1.69
C GLY A 318 -10.00 -17.82 2.46
N LEU A 319 -10.47 -16.77 3.15
CA LEU A 319 -9.63 -15.93 4.00
C LEU A 319 -9.10 -16.71 5.21
N LYS A 320 -9.96 -17.49 5.88
CA LYS A 320 -9.55 -18.29 7.04
C LYS A 320 -8.44 -19.26 6.66
N ALA A 321 -8.55 -19.97 5.56
CA ALA A 321 -7.51 -20.89 5.09
C ALA A 321 -6.17 -20.15 4.84
N ALA A 322 -6.23 -18.93 4.26
CA ALA A 322 -5.02 -18.12 4.06
C ALA A 322 -4.41 -17.67 5.40
N PHE A 323 -5.20 -17.16 6.33
CA PHE A 323 -4.69 -16.70 7.63
C PHE A 323 -4.19 -17.84 8.52
N ASP A 324 -4.87 -19.01 8.51
CA ASP A 324 -4.39 -20.18 9.24
C ASP A 324 -2.99 -20.61 8.76
N SER A 325 -2.72 -20.52 7.44
CA SER A 325 -1.40 -20.84 6.90
C SER A 325 -0.30 -19.82 7.26
N LEU A 326 -0.68 -18.60 7.67
CA LEU A 326 0.28 -17.60 8.17
C LEU A 326 0.57 -17.76 9.68
N ALA A 327 -0.36 -18.34 10.43
CA ALA A 327 -0.26 -18.50 11.87
C ALA A 327 0.38 -19.83 12.30
N GLY A 328 0.44 -20.82 11.40
CA GLY A 328 1.03 -22.15 11.63
C GLY A 328 2.46 -22.21 11.28
#